data_32c92bb031fa894f14768ec650370ed8
#
_entry.id   32c92bb031fa894f14768ec650370ed8
#
_cell.length_a   1.000
_cell.length_b   1.000
_cell.length_c   1.000
_cell.angle_alpha   90.00
_cell.angle_beta   90.00
_cell.angle_gamma   90.00
#
_symmetry.space_group_name_H-M   'P 1'
#
loop_
_entity.id
_entity.type
_entity.pdbx_description
1 polymer ?
#
loop_
_entity_poly.entity_id
_entity_poly.type
_entity_poly.pdbx_seq_one_letter_code
_entity_poly.pdbx_strand_id
1 'polypeptide(L)'
;LIRVRSMPKSPCLNLRDIAAVCVALLCSSSALAGDYQNSPQATALISEMTQDYGFADEQLNAVFADAVRKQAILDAISRPAEKTKQWKDYRPIFVTDARISKGVSFWQEHAETLARAENEYGVPAQIIVAIIGVETSYGGNTGSWRVIDALSTLCFDYPPRATFFCQQLKEYLLLARQEQVDPLTVTGSYAGAMGLPQFMPSSFRAYAVDFDNDGHIDIWTNPTDAIGSVANYFKQHGWTEGGEVVSRATVQGD
;
A
#
# COMPACT_ATOMS: atom_id res chain seq x y z
N LEU A 1 -51.84 71.87 -17.65
CA LEU A 1 -52.02 71.32 -16.31
C LEU A 1 -51.58 69.85 -16.32
N ILE A 2 -50.31 69.59 -15.99
CA ILE A 2 -49.76 68.22 -15.87
C ILE A 2 -49.56 67.95 -14.38
N ARG A 3 -50.26 66.94 -13.89
CA ARG A 3 -50.25 66.49 -12.51
C ARG A 3 -49.04 65.55 -12.30
N VAL A 4 -48.04 65.98 -11.49
CA VAL A 4 -46.91 65.17 -11.06
C VAL A 4 -47.37 64.21 -9.97
N ARG A 5 -47.25 62.90 -10.20
CA ARG A 5 -47.45 61.86 -9.16
C ARG A 5 -46.17 61.69 -8.33
N SER A 6 -46.31 61.80 -7.04
CA SER A 6 -45.25 61.56 -6.06
C SER A 6 -44.89 60.07 -6.02
N MET A 7 -43.59 59.76 -6.05
CA MET A 7 -43.05 58.42 -5.81
C MET A 7 -43.02 58.09 -4.29
N PRO A 8 -43.28 56.85 -3.91
CA PRO A 8 -43.16 56.42 -2.53
C PRO A 8 -41.68 56.27 -2.12
N LYS A 9 -41.38 56.70 -0.90
CA LYS A 9 -40.06 56.61 -0.27
C LYS A 9 -39.75 55.14 0.07
N SER A 10 -38.56 54.63 -0.35
CA SER A 10 -38.01 53.33 0.03
C SER A 10 -37.69 53.29 1.54
N PRO A 11 -37.98 52.23 2.25
CA PRO A 11 -37.59 52.06 3.64
C PRO A 11 -36.09 51.87 3.76
N CYS A 12 -35.43 52.69 4.61
CA CYS A 12 -34.05 52.50 5.01
C CYS A 12 -33.96 51.24 5.86
N LEU A 13 -33.18 50.25 5.41
CA LEU A 13 -32.79 49.10 6.22
C LEU A 13 -31.87 49.60 7.36
N ASN A 14 -32.25 49.28 8.60
CA ASN A 14 -31.46 49.59 9.77
C ASN A 14 -30.19 48.72 9.84
N LEU A 15 -29.05 49.36 10.20
CA LEU A 15 -27.74 48.72 10.34
C LEU A 15 -27.69 47.57 11.37
N ARG A 16 -28.78 47.37 12.13
CA ARG A 16 -28.90 46.30 13.15
C ARG A 16 -29.32 44.94 12.58
N ASP A 17 -29.91 44.91 11.41
CA ASP A 17 -30.37 43.64 10.77
C ASP A 17 -29.28 42.93 9.96
N ILE A 18 -28.16 43.61 9.68
CA ILE A 18 -27.01 43.03 8.96
C ILE A 18 -26.09 42.23 9.90
N ALA A 19 -26.12 42.51 11.20
CA ALA A 19 -25.28 41.81 12.19
C ALA A 19 -25.80 40.43 12.58
N ALA A 20 -27.07 40.11 12.29
CA ALA A 20 -27.68 38.82 12.68
C ALA A 20 -27.51 37.70 11.64
N VAL A 21 -27.08 38.00 10.40
CA VAL A 21 -26.94 37.00 9.30
C VAL A 21 -25.52 36.48 9.16
N CYS A 22 -24.51 37.12 9.75
CA CYS A 22 -23.10 36.68 9.65
C CYS A 22 -22.65 35.66 10.72
N VAL A 23 -23.51 35.24 11.66
CA VAL A 23 -23.13 34.31 12.74
C VAL A 23 -23.55 32.85 12.48
N ALA A 24 -24.27 32.56 11.38
CA ALA A 24 -24.81 31.21 11.12
C ALA A 24 -24.08 30.40 10.04
N LEU A 25 -22.87 30.79 9.63
CA LEU A 25 -22.04 30.05 8.67
C LEU A 25 -20.65 29.73 9.22
N LEU A 26 -20.56 29.39 10.49
CA LEU A 26 -19.55 28.47 10.97
C LEU A 26 -20.06 27.07 10.60
N CYS A 27 -19.95 26.70 9.32
CA CYS A 27 -19.96 25.32 8.91
C CYS A 27 -18.82 24.64 9.69
N SER A 28 -19.18 23.99 10.79
CA SER A 28 -18.37 22.95 11.39
C SER A 28 -18.18 21.90 10.29
N SER A 29 -17.09 22.00 9.54
CA SER A 29 -16.55 20.86 8.84
C SER A 29 -16.19 19.87 9.93
N SER A 30 -17.16 19.03 10.33
CA SER A 30 -16.87 17.79 11.02
C SER A 30 -16.00 17.00 10.04
N ALA A 31 -14.68 17.13 10.16
CA ALA A 31 -13.78 16.16 9.60
C ALA A 31 -14.32 14.82 10.14
N LEU A 32 -14.75 13.94 9.25
CA LEU A 32 -15.12 12.57 9.63
C LEU A 32 -13.88 11.99 10.29
N ALA A 33 -13.92 11.86 11.61
CA ALA A 33 -12.86 11.21 12.35
C ALA A 33 -12.70 9.79 11.80
N GLY A 34 -11.48 9.35 11.56
CA GLY A 34 -11.21 7.98 11.16
C GLY A 34 -11.70 6.99 12.20
N ASP A 35 -11.95 5.77 11.78
CA ASP A 35 -12.55 4.74 12.63
C ASP A 35 -11.65 4.33 13.82
N TYR A 36 -10.36 4.68 13.76
CA TYR A 36 -9.37 4.31 14.79
C TYR A 36 -8.98 5.46 15.70
N GLN A 37 -9.52 6.66 15.51
CA GLN A 37 -9.31 7.77 16.43
C GLN A 37 -9.84 7.38 17.82
N ASN A 38 -8.98 7.42 18.82
CA ASN A 38 -9.29 7.04 20.21
C ASN A 38 -9.64 5.54 20.42
N SER A 39 -9.37 4.67 19.45
CA SER A 39 -9.54 3.23 19.70
C SER A 39 -8.50 2.75 20.74
N PRO A 40 -8.89 1.90 21.71
CA PRO A 40 -7.94 1.39 22.71
C PRO A 40 -6.73 0.68 22.08
N GLN A 41 -6.94 -0.04 20.97
CA GLN A 41 -5.90 -0.76 20.27
C GLN A 41 -4.92 0.20 19.58
N ALA A 42 -5.42 1.25 18.90
CA ALA A 42 -4.56 2.26 18.30
C ALA A 42 -3.81 3.04 19.37
N THR A 43 -4.45 3.41 20.49
CA THR A 43 -3.80 4.08 21.61
C THR A 43 -2.64 3.25 22.19
N ALA A 44 -2.83 1.93 22.34
CA ALA A 44 -1.78 1.04 22.83
C ALA A 44 -0.59 0.97 21.85
N LEU A 45 -0.87 0.87 20.53
CA LEU A 45 0.14 0.86 19.49
C LEU A 45 0.89 2.20 19.42
N ILE A 46 0.19 3.33 19.50
CA ILE A 46 0.80 4.67 19.55
C ILE A 46 1.76 4.76 20.74
N SER A 47 1.33 4.35 21.94
CA SER A 47 2.17 4.37 23.14
C SER A 47 3.44 3.54 22.97
N GLU A 48 3.34 2.33 22.39
CA GLU A 48 4.50 1.49 22.09
C GLU A 48 5.44 2.16 21.07
N MET A 49 4.88 2.69 19.96
CA MET A 49 5.69 3.33 18.92
C MET A 49 6.38 4.60 19.40
N THR A 50 5.77 5.33 20.33
CA THR A 50 6.38 6.51 20.96
C THR A 50 7.50 6.10 21.92
N GLN A 51 7.24 5.13 22.80
CA GLN A 51 8.21 4.71 23.83
C GLN A 51 9.41 3.97 23.22
N ASP A 52 9.17 3.04 22.32
CA ASP A 52 10.21 2.13 21.82
C ASP A 52 10.92 2.67 20.57
N TYR A 53 10.24 3.50 19.77
CA TYR A 53 10.76 3.96 18.48
C TYR A 53 10.85 5.48 18.34
N GLY A 54 10.44 6.24 19.35
CA GLY A 54 10.57 7.70 19.39
C GLY A 54 9.72 8.44 18.36
N PHE A 55 8.52 7.95 18.07
CA PHE A 55 7.54 8.70 17.30
C PHE A 55 6.91 9.79 18.16
N ALA A 56 6.49 10.91 17.54
CA ALA A 56 5.67 11.89 18.22
C ALA A 56 4.22 11.41 18.31
N ASP A 57 3.61 11.51 19.50
CA ASP A 57 2.21 11.11 19.74
C ASP A 57 1.25 11.82 18.79
N GLU A 58 1.44 13.12 18.57
CA GLU A 58 0.60 13.93 17.70
C GLU A 58 0.64 13.44 16.25
N GLN A 59 1.81 13.02 15.77
CA GLN A 59 1.98 12.50 14.41
C GLN A 59 1.18 11.20 14.22
N LEU A 60 1.31 10.25 15.15
CA LEU A 60 0.61 8.98 15.07
C LEU A 60 -0.91 9.15 15.29
N ASN A 61 -1.31 10.03 16.21
CA ASN A 61 -2.72 10.35 16.40
C ASN A 61 -3.35 10.93 15.12
N ALA A 62 -2.62 11.78 14.38
CA ALA A 62 -3.10 12.31 13.10
C ALA A 62 -3.26 11.19 12.05
N VAL A 63 -2.31 10.24 11.97
CA VAL A 63 -2.38 9.09 11.06
C VAL A 63 -3.61 8.22 11.38
N PHE A 64 -3.85 7.87 12.64
CA PHE A 64 -4.99 7.04 13.03
C PHE A 64 -6.33 7.79 13.05
N ALA A 65 -6.31 9.11 13.11
CA ALA A 65 -7.50 9.94 12.90
C ALA A 65 -7.96 9.96 11.44
N ASP A 66 -7.09 9.64 10.48
CA ASP A 66 -7.41 9.53 9.05
C ASP A 66 -7.64 8.08 8.59
N ALA A 67 -7.05 7.10 9.27
CA ALA A 67 -7.16 5.69 8.93
C ALA A 67 -8.60 5.18 9.03
N VAL A 68 -9.06 4.46 7.99
CA VAL A 68 -10.44 4.01 7.82
C VAL A 68 -10.53 2.49 7.80
N ARG A 69 -11.43 1.95 8.60
CA ARG A 69 -11.78 0.53 8.61
C ARG A 69 -12.44 0.12 7.28
N LYS A 70 -11.97 -0.93 6.67
CA LYS A 70 -12.46 -1.42 5.37
C LYS A 70 -13.11 -2.81 5.50
N GLN A 71 -14.44 -2.86 5.52
CA GLN A 71 -15.16 -4.14 5.58
C GLN A 71 -14.80 -5.07 4.41
N ALA A 72 -14.62 -4.53 3.20
CA ALA A 72 -14.25 -5.30 2.03
C ALA A 72 -12.89 -6.03 2.17
N ILE A 73 -11.97 -5.50 2.97
CA ILE A 73 -10.71 -6.17 3.30
C ILE A 73 -10.95 -7.40 4.18
N LEU A 74 -11.81 -7.29 5.20
CA LEU A 74 -12.19 -8.41 6.06
C LEU A 74 -12.92 -9.50 5.27
N ASP A 75 -13.74 -9.11 4.31
CA ASP A 75 -14.45 -10.05 3.44
C ASP A 75 -13.47 -10.76 2.48
N ALA A 76 -12.49 -10.03 1.92
CA ALA A 76 -11.49 -10.58 1.01
C ALA A 76 -10.56 -11.58 1.71
N ILE A 77 -10.02 -11.23 2.89
CA ILE A 77 -9.08 -12.11 3.61
C ILE A 77 -9.75 -13.38 4.12
N SER A 78 -11.06 -13.35 4.31
CA SER A 78 -11.84 -14.52 4.76
C SER A 78 -12.12 -15.53 3.64
N ARG A 79 -11.92 -15.16 2.37
CA ARG A 79 -12.21 -15.99 1.18
C ARG A 79 -11.05 -16.02 0.19
N PRO A 80 -9.87 -16.52 0.57
CA PRO A 80 -8.72 -16.54 -0.34
C PRO A 80 -9.00 -17.47 -1.54
N ALA A 81 -8.76 -16.95 -2.75
CA ALA A 81 -9.04 -17.66 -4.01
C ALA A 81 -8.22 -18.95 -4.16
N GLU A 82 -7.03 -19.00 -3.58
CA GLU A 82 -6.10 -20.14 -3.65
C GLU A 82 -6.66 -21.42 -3.01
N LYS A 83 -7.58 -21.28 -2.05
CA LYS A 83 -8.19 -22.44 -1.38
C LYS A 83 -9.30 -23.13 -2.19
N THR A 84 -9.75 -22.52 -3.27
CA THR A 84 -10.96 -22.97 -3.97
C THR A 84 -10.70 -23.40 -5.42
N LYS A 85 -9.57 -23.05 -6.02
CA LYS A 85 -9.27 -23.33 -7.43
C LYS A 85 -8.31 -24.53 -7.58
N GLN A 86 -8.64 -25.43 -8.52
CA GLN A 86 -7.69 -26.46 -8.98
C GLN A 86 -6.61 -25.84 -9.86
N TRP A 87 -5.45 -26.50 -9.99
CA TRP A 87 -4.33 -26.01 -10.79
C TRP A 87 -4.70 -25.68 -12.24
N LYS A 88 -5.54 -26.48 -12.87
CA LYS A 88 -6.02 -26.26 -14.25
C LYS A 88 -6.75 -24.91 -14.42
N ASP A 89 -7.43 -24.44 -13.34
CA ASP A 89 -8.18 -23.19 -13.32
C ASP A 89 -7.36 -22.03 -12.77
N TYR A 90 -6.31 -22.34 -11.99
CA TYR A 90 -5.41 -21.37 -11.38
C TYR A 90 -4.29 -20.92 -12.35
N ARG A 91 -3.64 -21.86 -13.05
CA ARG A 91 -2.55 -21.59 -13.99
C ARG A 91 -2.89 -20.54 -15.05
N PRO A 92 -4.06 -20.55 -15.74
CA PRO A 92 -4.40 -19.56 -16.75
C PRO A 92 -4.53 -18.12 -16.24
N ILE A 93 -4.63 -17.90 -14.94
CA ILE A 93 -4.65 -16.55 -14.35
C ILE A 93 -3.28 -15.88 -14.55
N PHE A 94 -2.20 -16.65 -14.50
CA PHE A 94 -0.83 -16.13 -14.53
C PHE A 94 -0.12 -16.38 -15.85
N VAL A 95 -0.34 -17.52 -16.47
CA VAL A 95 0.37 -17.92 -17.71
C VAL A 95 -0.53 -17.60 -18.91
N THR A 96 -0.39 -16.39 -19.44
CA THR A 96 -1.10 -15.88 -20.62
C THR A 96 -0.11 -15.28 -21.61
N ASP A 97 -0.45 -15.29 -22.92
CA ASP A 97 0.39 -14.69 -23.96
C ASP A 97 0.64 -13.19 -23.70
N ALA A 98 -0.37 -12.48 -23.20
CA ALA A 98 -0.25 -11.06 -22.86
C ALA A 98 0.78 -10.85 -21.73
N ARG A 99 0.78 -11.69 -20.68
CA ARG A 99 1.75 -11.58 -19.58
C ARG A 99 3.15 -11.99 -20.03
N ILE A 100 3.26 -13.01 -20.87
CA ILE A 100 4.54 -13.44 -21.46
C ILE A 100 5.12 -12.29 -22.31
N SER A 101 4.33 -11.67 -23.19
CA SER A 101 4.76 -10.55 -24.01
C SER A 101 5.22 -9.36 -23.17
N LYS A 102 4.47 -9.01 -22.12
CA LYS A 102 4.89 -7.96 -21.15
C LYS A 102 6.21 -8.32 -20.47
N GLY A 103 6.42 -9.58 -20.11
CA GLY A 103 7.65 -10.05 -19.49
C GLY A 103 8.86 -9.92 -20.41
N VAL A 104 8.69 -10.23 -21.69
CA VAL A 104 9.74 -10.03 -22.69
C VAL A 104 10.09 -8.55 -22.82
N SER A 105 9.08 -7.67 -22.88
CA SER A 105 9.31 -6.22 -22.94
C SER A 105 10.00 -5.71 -21.69
N PHE A 106 9.54 -6.10 -20.50
CA PHE A 106 10.17 -5.72 -19.24
C PHE A 106 11.63 -6.20 -19.16
N TRP A 107 11.90 -7.42 -19.60
CA TRP A 107 13.28 -7.94 -19.65
C TRP A 107 14.17 -7.12 -20.58
N GLN A 108 13.68 -6.80 -21.78
CA GLN A 108 14.44 -6.02 -22.75
C GLN A 108 14.72 -4.59 -22.24
N GLU A 109 13.73 -3.96 -21.62
CA GLU A 109 13.84 -2.61 -21.07
C GLU A 109 14.83 -2.53 -19.90
N HIS A 110 14.88 -3.58 -19.06
CA HIS A 110 15.70 -3.61 -17.85
C HIS A 110 16.86 -4.62 -17.92
N ALA A 111 17.34 -4.95 -19.14
CA ALA A 111 18.32 -6.01 -19.35
C ALA A 111 19.62 -5.81 -18.56
N GLU A 112 20.15 -4.59 -18.51
CA GLU A 112 21.39 -4.26 -17.79
C GLU A 112 21.20 -4.39 -16.27
N THR A 113 20.09 -3.91 -15.72
CA THR A 113 19.76 -4.04 -14.31
C THR A 113 19.58 -5.50 -13.90
N LEU A 114 18.88 -6.27 -14.72
CA LEU A 114 18.67 -7.71 -14.50
C LEU A 114 19.99 -8.48 -14.52
N ALA A 115 20.87 -8.20 -15.49
CA ALA A 115 22.19 -8.83 -15.56
C ALA A 115 23.05 -8.46 -14.34
N ARG A 116 22.99 -7.21 -13.87
CA ARG A 116 23.69 -6.79 -12.64
C ARG A 116 23.14 -7.52 -11.42
N ALA A 117 21.83 -7.63 -11.27
CA ALA A 117 21.20 -8.34 -10.16
C ALA A 117 21.54 -9.84 -10.16
N GLU A 118 21.55 -10.48 -11.35
CA GLU A 118 22.00 -11.86 -11.50
C GLU A 118 23.46 -12.04 -11.08
N ASN A 119 24.35 -11.18 -11.52
CA ASN A 119 25.77 -11.22 -11.16
C ASN A 119 26.03 -11.00 -9.67
N GLU A 120 25.27 -10.09 -9.03
CA GLU A 120 25.48 -9.70 -7.64
C GLU A 120 24.86 -10.70 -6.65
N TYR A 121 23.65 -11.18 -6.95
CA TYR A 121 22.89 -12.03 -6.04
C TYR A 121 22.86 -13.51 -6.45
N GLY A 122 23.30 -13.87 -7.66
CA GLY A 122 23.26 -15.23 -8.18
C GLY A 122 21.85 -15.73 -8.51
N VAL A 123 20.88 -14.81 -8.64
CA VAL A 123 19.49 -15.13 -8.97
C VAL A 123 19.25 -14.88 -10.44
N PRO A 124 18.94 -15.92 -11.24
CA PRO A 124 18.78 -15.77 -12.69
C PRO A 124 17.70 -14.74 -13.06
N ALA A 125 17.99 -13.91 -14.07
CA ALA A 125 17.10 -12.84 -14.53
C ALA A 125 15.66 -13.32 -14.81
N GLN A 126 15.50 -14.55 -15.36
CA GLN A 126 14.16 -15.11 -15.61
C GLN A 126 13.35 -15.32 -14.35
N ILE A 127 13.96 -15.60 -13.21
CA ILE A 127 13.27 -15.77 -11.93
C ILE A 127 12.77 -14.41 -11.42
N ILE A 128 13.62 -13.39 -11.47
CA ILE A 128 13.27 -12.03 -11.07
C ILE A 128 12.10 -11.50 -11.91
N VAL A 129 12.20 -11.63 -13.23
CA VAL A 129 11.15 -11.25 -14.18
C VAL A 129 9.85 -12.02 -13.91
N ALA A 130 9.92 -13.33 -13.66
CA ALA A 130 8.75 -14.16 -13.40
C ALA A 130 8.02 -13.73 -12.11
N ILE A 131 8.75 -13.43 -11.03
CA ILE A 131 8.16 -12.96 -9.76
C ILE A 131 7.44 -11.62 -9.98
N ILE A 132 8.10 -10.61 -10.53
CA ILE A 132 7.46 -9.30 -10.79
C ILE A 132 6.24 -9.46 -11.72
N GLY A 133 6.33 -10.39 -12.68
CA GLY A 133 5.22 -10.70 -13.57
C GLY A 133 4.04 -11.36 -12.87
N VAL A 134 4.28 -12.30 -11.96
CA VAL A 134 3.21 -12.97 -11.18
C VAL A 134 2.58 -12.00 -10.20
N GLU A 135 3.39 -11.27 -9.44
CA GLU A 135 2.93 -10.39 -8.37
C GLU A 135 2.09 -9.22 -8.90
N THR A 136 2.59 -8.50 -9.89
CA THR A 136 1.95 -7.24 -10.30
C THR A 136 1.71 -7.09 -11.80
N SER A 137 1.98 -8.13 -12.60
CA SER A 137 1.97 -7.99 -14.07
C SER A 137 2.88 -6.83 -14.53
N TYR A 138 4.09 -6.80 -13.98
CA TYR A 138 5.11 -5.77 -14.27
C TYR A 138 4.65 -4.35 -13.89
N GLY A 139 4.13 -4.18 -12.69
CA GLY A 139 3.61 -2.92 -12.18
C GLY A 139 2.19 -2.55 -12.65
N GLY A 140 1.55 -3.41 -13.46
CA GLY A 140 0.20 -3.16 -13.96
C GLY A 140 -0.91 -3.32 -12.91
N ASN A 141 -0.62 -3.94 -11.76
CA ASN A 141 -1.56 -4.10 -10.65
C ASN A 141 -0.79 -4.22 -9.32
N THR A 142 -0.46 -3.11 -8.71
CA THR A 142 0.24 -3.05 -7.42
C THR A 142 -0.70 -2.97 -6.22
N GLY A 143 -2.01 -2.98 -6.48
CA GLY A 143 -3.05 -2.75 -5.47
C GLY A 143 -3.48 -1.28 -5.39
N SER A 144 -4.68 -1.07 -4.85
CA SER A 144 -5.31 0.26 -4.77
C SER A 144 -5.79 0.63 -3.36
N TRP A 145 -5.51 -0.22 -2.36
CA TRP A 145 -5.85 0.06 -0.97
C TRP A 145 -4.77 0.90 -0.32
N ARG A 146 -5.13 1.94 0.43
CA ARG A 146 -4.14 2.59 1.29
C ARG A 146 -3.60 1.55 2.27
N VAL A 147 -2.28 1.44 2.35
CA VAL A 147 -1.61 0.44 3.19
C VAL A 147 -1.96 0.65 4.65
N ILE A 148 -2.07 1.91 5.09
CA ILE A 148 -2.49 2.25 6.45
C ILE A 148 -3.89 1.72 6.78
N ASP A 149 -4.87 1.87 5.86
CA ASP A 149 -6.22 1.35 6.06
C ASP A 149 -6.24 -0.17 6.11
N ALA A 150 -5.50 -0.82 5.20
CA ALA A 150 -5.43 -2.27 5.12
C ALA A 150 -4.83 -2.87 6.40
N LEU A 151 -3.67 -2.38 6.80
CA LEU A 151 -2.97 -2.92 7.97
C LEU A 151 -3.67 -2.58 9.28
N SER A 152 -4.26 -1.38 9.43
CA SER A 152 -5.06 -1.03 10.60
C SER A 152 -6.30 -1.91 10.71
N THR A 153 -7.03 -2.11 9.60
CA THR A 153 -8.19 -3.01 9.57
C THR A 153 -7.82 -4.43 9.99
N LEU A 154 -6.73 -4.97 9.45
CA LEU A 154 -6.32 -6.35 9.75
C LEU A 154 -5.67 -6.51 11.13
N CYS A 155 -5.00 -5.47 11.63
CA CYS A 155 -4.45 -5.44 12.98
C CYS A 155 -5.55 -5.42 14.05
N PHE A 156 -6.52 -4.51 13.89
CA PHE A 156 -7.48 -4.23 14.95
C PHE A 156 -8.78 -5.03 14.85
N ASP A 157 -9.18 -5.44 13.64
CA ASP A 157 -10.49 -6.04 13.38
C ASP A 157 -10.42 -7.48 12.81
N TYR A 158 -9.22 -8.08 12.69
CA TYR A 158 -9.05 -9.46 12.20
C TYR A 158 -8.30 -10.35 13.21
N PRO A 159 -8.98 -10.83 14.29
CA PRO A 159 -8.35 -11.60 15.36
C PRO A 159 -7.51 -12.80 14.93
N PRO A 160 -7.87 -13.58 13.87
CA PRO A 160 -7.10 -14.79 13.52
C PRO A 160 -5.62 -14.52 13.19
N ARG A 161 -5.26 -13.31 12.73
CA ARG A 161 -3.88 -12.93 12.40
C ARG A 161 -3.51 -11.53 12.92
N ALA A 162 -4.20 -11.03 13.93
CA ALA A 162 -3.98 -9.68 14.48
C ALA A 162 -2.50 -9.46 14.85
N THR A 163 -1.87 -10.38 15.56
CA THR A 163 -0.45 -10.27 15.95
C THR A 163 0.47 -10.04 14.74
N PHE A 164 0.26 -10.79 13.66
CA PHE A 164 1.04 -10.62 12.43
C PHE A 164 0.81 -9.25 11.80
N PHE A 165 -0.46 -8.84 11.63
CA PHE A 165 -0.77 -7.58 10.97
C PHE A 165 -0.43 -6.36 11.80
N CYS A 166 -0.51 -6.44 13.13
CA CYS A 166 -0.02 -5.37 14.00
C CYS A 166 1.49 -5.20 13.91
N GLN A 167 2.25 -6.30 13.78
CA GLN A 167 3.67 -6.20 13.49
C GLN A 167 3.93 -5.54 12.13
N GLN A 168 3.18 -5.92 11.07
CA GLN A 168 3.31 -5.29 9.76
C GLN A 168 2.95 -3.80 9.79
N LEU A 169 1.96 -3.40 10.59
CA LEU A 169 1.59 -2.00 10.76
C LEU A 169 2.72 -1.18 11.41
N LYS A 170 3.39 -1.73 12.43
CA LYS A 170 4.56 -1.10 13.05
C LYS A 170 5.71 -0.95 12.04
N GLU A 171 6.03 -2.04 11.32
CA GLU A 171 7.06 -2.01 10.29
C GLU A 171 6.74 -1.00 9.18
N TYR A 172 5.46 -0.85 8.83
CA TYR A 172 5.01 0.14 7.85
C TYR A 172 5.24 1.58 8.32
N LEU A 173 4.90 1.89 9.57
CA LEU A 173 5.15 3.23 10.12
C LEU A 173 6.65 3.54 10.20
N LEU A 174 7.46 2.53 10.53
CA LEU A 174 8.92 2.65 10.58
C LEU A 174 9.52 2.90 9.19
N LEU A 175 9.11 2.13 8.18
CA LEU A 175 9.58 2.33 6.81
C LEU A 175 9.13 3.68 6.25
N ALA A 176 7.89 4.10 6.52
CA ALA A 176 7.39 5.38 6.05
C ALA A 176 8.23 6.56 6.58
N ARG A 177 8.65 6.48 7.85
CA ARG A 177 9.57 7.45 8.43
C ARG A 177 10.98 7.36 7.83
N GLN A 178 11.48 6.15 7.61
CA GLN A 178 12.83 5.90 7.08
C GLN A 178 12.95 6.44 5.65
N GLU A 179 11.99 6.12 4.79
CA GLU A 179 11.97 6.55 3.38
C GLU A 179 11.33 7.93 3.17
N GLN A 180 10.91 8.60 4.26
CA GLN A 180 10.30 9.93 4.24
C GLN A 180 9.05 10.01 3.35
N VAL A 181 8.29 8.92 3.27
CA VAL A 181 7.01 8.87 2.54
C VAL A 181 5.84 9.13 3.49
N ASP A 182 4.80 9.79 2.98
CA ASP A 182 3.57 9.99 3.75
C ASP A 182 2.80 8.67 3.89
N PRO A 183 2.61 8.14 5.12
CA PRO A 183 1.93 6.88 5.35
C PRO A 183 0.46 6.87 4.91
N LEU A 184 -0.14 8.02 4.66
CA LEU A 184 -1.53 8.14 4.20
C LEU A 184 -1.67 7.98 2.69
N THR A 185 -0.58 8.03 1.92
CA THR A 185 -0.61 8.04 0.45
C THR A 185 -0.21 6.72 -0.19
N VAL A 186 0.59 5.90 0.49
CA VAL A 186 1.08 4.63 -0.06
C VAL A 186 -0.06 3.64 -0.29
N THR A 187 -0.12 3.08 -1.49
CA THR A 187 -1.09 2.06 -1.86
C THR A 187 -0.45 0.68 -2.05
N GLY A 188 -1.29 -0.34 -1.88
CA GLY A 188 -0.87 -1.73 -1.98
C GLY A 188 -2.06 -2.68 -2.08
N SER A 189 -1.81 -3.97 -1.81
CA SER A 189 -2.86 -4.99 -1.78
C SER A 189 -3.79 -4.82 -0.58
N TYR A 190 -4.92 -5.53 -0.59
CA TYR A 190 -5.84 -5.57 0.55
C TYR A 190 -5.20 -6.12 1.84
N ALA A 191 -4.08 -6.83 1.74
CA ALA A 191 -3.32 -7.36 2.87
C ALA A 191 -2.08 -6.50 3.24
N GLY A 192 -1.89 -5.35 2.58
CA GLY A 192 -0.78 -4.44 2.86
C GLY A 192 0.54 -4.78 2.17
N ALA A 193 0.54 -5.64 1.15
CA ALA A 193 1.70 -5.88 0.31
C ALA A 193 1.90 -4.73 -0.68
N MET A 194 3.15 -4.34 -0.93
CA MET A 194 3.51 -3.06 -1.56
C MET A 194 4.41 -3.22 -2.78
N GLY A 195 4.25 -2.28 -3.71
CA GLY A 195 5.13 -2.08 -4.85
C GLY A 195 5.11 -3.22 -5.88
N LEU A 196 6.07 -3.17 -6.81
CA LEU A 196 6.20 -4.17 -7.88
C LEU A 196 6.41 -5.60 -7.36
N PRO A 197 7.23 -5.83 -6.29
CA PRO A 197 7.48 -7.16 -5.73
C PRO A 197 6.45 -7.62 -4.70
N GLN A 198 5.43 -6.82 -4.39
CA GLN A 198 4.41 -7.10 -3.37
C GLN A 198 5.03 -7.46 -2.00
N PHE A 199 6.02 -6.69 -1.57
CA PHE A 199 6.64 -6.90 -0.26
C PHE A 199 5.72 -6.47 0.87
N MET A 200 5.63 -7.30 1.91
CA MET A 200 5.10 -6.88 3.20
C MET A 200 6.05 -5.86 3.84
N PRO A 201 5.57 -4.95 4.70
CA PRO A 201 6.43 -3.95 5.35
C PRO A 201 7.68 -4.51 6.02
N SER A 202 7.58 -5.64 6.71
CA SER A 202 8.73 -6.31 7.31
C SER A 202 9.72 -6.82 6.26
N SER A 203 9.23 -7.31 5.12
CA SER A 203 10.08 -7.75 4.01
C SER A 203 10.77 -6.57 3.34
N PHE A 204 10.07 -5.45 3.18
CA PHE A 204 10.69 -4.20 2.69
C PHE A 204 11.89 -3.82 3.57
N ARG A 205 11.68 -3.67 4.88
CA ARG A 205 12.74 -3.25 5.79
C ARG A 205 13.91 -4.23 5.92
N ALA A 206 13.66 -5.52 5.68
CA ALA A 206 14.69 -6.55 5.77
C ALA A 206 15.44 -6.77 4.45
N TYR A 207 14.79 -6.59 3.30
CA TYR A 207 15.30 -7.09 2.02
C TYR A 207 15.28 -6.08 0.88
N ALA A 208 14.53 -5.00 0.96
CA ALA A 208 14.55 -3.97 -0.08
C ALA A 208 15.89 -3.25 -0.10
N VAL A 209 16.35 -2.89 -1.29
CA VAL A 209 17.65 -2.25 -1.51
C VAL A 209 17.50 -1.07 -2.47
N ASP A 210 18.23 -0.01 -2.19
CA ASP A 210 18.52 1.08 -3.10
C ASP A 210 19.54 0.57 -4.14
N PHE A 211 19.00 0.02 -5.26
CA PHE A 211 19.85 -0.68 -6.21
C PHE A 211 20.44 0.25 -7.27
N ASP A 212 19.95 1.47 -7.46
CA ASP A 212 20.59 2.48 -8.32
C ASP A 212 21.46 3.47 -7.55
N ASN A 213 21.48 3.40 -6.21
CA ASN A 213 22.25 4.23 -5.29
C ASN A 213 21.87 5.72 -5.36
N ASP A 214 20.58 6.02 -5.50
CA ASP A 214 20.07 7.40 -5.48
C ASP A 214 19.83 7.93 -4.05
N GLY A 215 19.93 7.07 -3.03
CA GLY A 215 19.76 7.37 -1.61
C GLY A 215 18.37 7.05 -1.08
N HIS A 216 17.48 6.48 -1.87
CA HIS A 216 16.12 6.08 -1.52
C HIS A 216 15.83 4.66 -1.98
N ILE A 217 14.90 3.98 -1.30
CA ILE A 217 14.41 2.66 -1.72
C ILE A 217 13.00 2.84 -2.27
N ASP A 218 12.85 2.80 -3.59
CA ASP A 218 11.55 2.92 -4.25
C ASP A 218 11.17 1.63 -5.01
N ILE A 219 10.47 0.74 -4.34
CA ILE A 219 9.91 -0.48 -4.98
C ILE A 219 8.58 -0.24 -5.69
N TRP A 220 8.01 0.97 -5.63
CA TRP A 220 6.69 1.29 -6.19
C TRP A 220 6.79 1.79 -7.62
N THR A 221 7.72 2.71 -7.89
CA THR A 221 7.86 3.38 -9.18
C THR A 221 9.23 3.19 -9.84
N ASN A 222 10.22 2.68 -9.10
CA ASN A 222 11.57 2.39 -9.60
C ASN A 222 11.78 0.88 -9.85
N PRO A 223 11.73 0.42 -11.12
CA PRO A 223 11.99 -0.99 -11.45
C PRO A 223 13.40 -1.47 -11.06
N THR A 224 14.39 -0.56 -10.99
CA THR A 224 15.77 -0.91 -10.62
C THR A 224 15.82 -1.42 -9.18
N ASP A 225 15.22 -0.68 -8.23
CA ASP A 225 15.15 -1.10 -6.85
C ASP A 225 14.29 -2.36 -6.67
N ALA A 226 13.18 -2.43 -7.39
CA ALA A 226 12.32 -3.61 -7.35
C ALA A 226 13.07 -4.88 -7.80
N ILE A 227 13.85 -4.82 -8.88
CA ILE A 227 14.67 -5.92 -9.40
C ILE A 227 15.73 -6.31 -8.37
N GLY A 228 16.50 -5.34 -7.87
CA GLY A 228 17.52 -5.58 -6.83
C GLY A 228 16.92 -6.17 -5.56
N SER A 229 15.79 -5.64 -5.12
CA SER A 229 15.09 -6.10 -3.91
C SER A 229 14.59 -7.54 -4.04
N VAL A 230 14.01 -7.92 -5.19
CA VAL A 230 13.62 -9.32 -5.46
C VAL A 230 14.83 -10.23 -5.43
N ALA A 231 15.93 -9.86 -6.07
CA ALA A 231 17.15 -10.66 -6.10
C ALA A 231 17.75 -10.83 -4.69
N ASN A 232 17.84 -9.74 -3.92
CA ASN A 232 18.31 -9.77 -2.54
C ASN A 232 17.40 -10.64 -1.65
N TYR A 233 16.07 -10.55 -1.80
CA TYR A 233 15.13 -11.41 -1.08
C TYR A 233 15.44 -12.88 -1.28
N PHE A 234 15.61 -13.34 -2.52
CA PHE A 234 15.96 -14.73 -2.80
C PHE A 234 17.30 -15.12 -2.20
N LYS A 235 18.32 -14.26 -2.33
CA LYS A 235 19.64 -14.50 -1.75
C LYS A 235 19.58 -14.69 -0.25
N GLN A 236 18.86 -13.81 0.46
CA GLN A 236 18.71 -13.88 1.92
C GLN A 236 17.89 -15.08 2.39
N HIS A 237 17.04 -15.64 1.50
CA HIS A 237 16.26 -16.84 1.76
C HIS A 237 16.96 -18.14 1.31
N GLY A 238 18.26 -18.09 1.05
CA GLY A 238 19.06 -19.29 0.77
C GLY A 238 19.05 -19.74 -0.69
N TRP A 239 18.75 -18.82 -1.62
CA TRP A 239 18.93 -19.14 -3.05
C TRP A 239 20.36 -19.63 -3.32
N THR A 240 20.44 -20.75 -4.01
CA THR A 240 21.71 -21.33 -4.45
C THR A 240 21.82 -21.22 -5.97
N GLU A 241 22.84 -20.54 -6.45
CA GLU A 241 23.12 -20.41 -7.87
C GLU A 241 23.30 -21.78 -8.51
N GLY A 242 22.62 -22.01 -9.64
CA GLY A 242 22.63 -23.32 -10.34
C GLY A 242 21.82 -24.41 -9.65
N GLY A 243 21.17 -24.12 -8.53
CA GLY A 243 20.28 -25.05 -7.83
C GLY A 243 19.05 -25.41 -8.66
N GLU A 244 18.52 -26.61 -8.46
CA GLU A 244 17.32 -27.10 -9.15
C GLU A 244 16.09 -26.34 -8.64
N VAL A 245 15.33 -25.70 -9.55
CA VAL A 245 14.10 -24.93 -9.23
C VAL A 245 12.87 -25.82 -9.33
N VAL A 246 12.86 -26.81 -10.21
CA VAL A 246 11.75 -27.74 -10.45
C VAL A 246 12.26 -29.13 -10.77
N SER A 247 11.55 -30.14 -10.29
CA SER A 247 11.75 -31.54 -10.68
C SER A 247 10.53 -32.05 -11.40
N ARG A 248 10.74 -32.97 -12.37
CA ARG A 248 9.63 -33.69 -13.01
C ARG A 248 9.04 -34.69 -12.03
N ALA A 249 7.75 -34.62 -11.83
CA ALA A 249 7.02 -35.62 -11.07
C ALA A 249 6.27 -36.56 -12.02
N THR A 250 6.28 -37.85 -11.69
CA THR A 250 5.40 -38.84 -12.31
C THR A 250 4.20 -39.05 -11.40
N VAL A 251 3.01 -38.74 -11.90
CA VAL A 251 1.76 -38.98 -11.17
C VAL A 251 1.23 -40.36 -11.58
N GLN A 252 1.00 -41.25 -10.63
CA GLN A 252 0.34 -42.53 -10.81
C GLN A 252 -1.02 -42.49 -10.12
N GLY A 253 -2.08 -42.73 -10.86
CA GLY A 253 -3.47 -42.69 -10.38
C GLY A 253 -4.35 -41.82 -11.28
N ASP A 254 -5.65 -42.10 -11.24
CA ASP A 254 -6.69 -41.34 -11.94
C ASP A 254 -6.98 -39.98 -11.25
#